data_90babc2f2fd06fcadaef3866ce3abc8b
#
_entry.id   90babc2f2fd06fcadaef3866ce3abc8b
#
_cell.length_a   1.000
_cell.length_b   1.000
_cell.length_c   1.000
_cell.angle_alpha   90.00
_cell.angle_beta   90.00
_cell.angle_gamma   90.00
#
_symmetry.space_group_name_H-M   'P 1'
#
loop_
_entity.id
_entity.type
_entity.pdbx_description
1 polymer ?
#
loop_
_entity_poly.entity_id
_entity_poly.type
_entity_poly.pdbx_seq_one_letter_code
_entity_poly.pdbx_strand_id
1 'polypeptide(L)'
;MSVYSVSSEFHLINGGEVHRKIAYSKIGQIDAKNIFLCLPGLLETRESFNPLLSVVENYGDCCWVIIDYCGRGNSDQLPTSEQYSFSKYLADTEDLIKTLILPLKLDSSRKFHLIGTSMGGILAMHLVNRFQDKVSSVVLNDVGLYLHWSSLMSLFKNIKESDHQISKLRVDPRAINAVHSQSHFDLPYEFDLFGMQFYSLLQNFKGQVVLLHNAESPICSLDIANQSKSKYADLKIWTINKHGHPANWEKSTATKLAQMIKLKPRPLEKEKPGVIFDISEVVQTTSTISLDFVDAFLTTSKTYFESTTENRGQWVGQLFNRLKSWRSSFSVRSSFS
;
A
#
# COMPACT_ATOMS: atom_id res chain seq x y z
N MET A 1 12.53 3.47 15.35
CA MET A 1 12.41 2.08 14.82
C MET A 1 10.95 1.82 14.54
N SER A 2 10.59 1.37 13.33
CA SER A 2 9.21 0.96 13.04
C SER A 2 8.83 -0.18 13.96
N VAL A 3 7.75 -0.03 14.72
CA VAL A 3 7.26 -1.05 15.66
C VAL A 3 6.61 -2.22 14.92
N TYR A 4 6.41 -2.09 13.61
CA TYR A 4 5.87 -3.15 12.77
C TYR A 4 6.94 -3.75 11.87
N SER A 5 7.15 -5.05 12.01
CA SER A 5 7.80 -5.80 10.95
C SER A 5 6.84 -5.91 9.77
N VAL A 6 7.24 -5.41 8.61
CA VAL A 6 6.57 -5.73 7.36
C VAL A 6 6.92 -7.17 7.03
N SER A 7 5.99 -8.10 7.26
CA SER A 7 6.17 -9.47 6.82
C SER A 7 5.75 -9.61 5.36
N SER A 8 6.61 -10.23 4.55
CA SER A 8 6.21 -10.71 3.22
C SER A 8 5.75 -12.15 3.37
N GLU A 9 4.49 -12.39 3.08
CA GLU A 9 3.85 -13.71 3.21
C GLU A 9 3.32 -14.16 1.86
N PHE A 10 2.99 -15.44 1.76
CA PHE A 10 2.41 -16.03 0.56
C PHE A 10 1.13 -16.74 0.91
N HIS A 11 0.09 -16.48 0.12
CA HIS A 11 -1.15 -17.22 0.14
C HIS A 11 -1.17 -18.22 -1.02
N LEU A 12 -1.43 -19.49 -0.72
CA LEU A 12 -1.50 -20.54 -1.75
C LEU A 12 -2.94 -20.66 -2.24
N ILE A 13 -3.15 -20.36 -3.51
CA ILE A 13 -4.42 -20.59 -4.18
C ILE A 13 -4.50 -22.07 -4.59
N ASN A 14 -5.42 -22.79 -3.99
CA ASN A 14 -5.63 -24.21 -4.24
C ASN A 14 -6.81 -24.51 -5.20
N GLY A 15 -7.52 -23.48 -5.64
CA GLY A 15 -8.66 -23.60 -6.55
C GLY A 15 -8.26 -23.45 -8.02
N GLY A 16 -8.68 -24.41 -8.87
CA GLY A 16 -8.45 -24.38 -10.31
C GLY A 16 -7.30 -25.29 -10.80
N GLU A 17 -7.00 -25.22 -12.09
CA GLU A 17 -6.03 -26.10 -12.76
C GLU A 17 -4.57 -25.83 -12.37
N VAL A 18 -4.26 -24.65 -11.81
CA VAL A 18 -2.89 -24.23 -11.49
C VAL A 18 -2.82 -23.72 -10.06
N HIS A 19 -2.07 -24.44 -9.23
CA HIS A 19 -1.66 -23.92 -7.92
C HIS A 19 -0.73 -22.73 -8.13
N ARG A 20 -0.97 -21.64 -7.39
CA ARG A 20 -0.13 -20.45 -7.45
C ARG A 20 -0.04 -19.73 -6.11
N LYS A 21 1.07 -19.06 -5.90
CA LYS A 21 1.31 -18.26 -4.72
C LYS A 21 0.98 -16.80 -5.02
N ILE A 22 0.16 -16.20 -4.20
CA ILE A 22 -0.09 -14.77 -4.18
C ILE A 22 0.68 -14.16 -3.02
N ALA A 23 1.62 -13.28 -3.34
CA ALA A 23 2.40 -12.56 -2.35
C ALA A 23 1.58 -11.44 -1.72
N TYR A 24 1.71 -11.26 -0.42
CA TYR A 24 1.14 -10.10 0.27
C TYR A 24 2.08 -9.60 1.37
N SER A 25 1.94 -8.35 1.72
CA SER A 25 2.57 -7.76 2.90
C SER A 25 1.52 -7.58 3.98
N LYS A 26 1.90 -7.90 5.23
CA LYS A 26 1.04 -7.71 6.39
C LYS A 26 1.73 -6.78 7.39
N ILE A 27 1.01 -5.76 7.84
CA ILE A 27 1.47 -4.80 8.84
C ILE A 27 0.40 -4.70 9.91
N GLY A 28 0.79 -4.95 11.15
CA GLY A 28 -0.13 -5.05 12.28
C GLY A 28 -0.63 -6.47 12.51
N GLN A 29 -1.41 -6.63 13.56
CA GLN A 29 -1.96 -7.94 13.95
C GLN A 29 -3.24 -8.21 13.19
N ILE A 30 -3.39 -9.43 12.68
CA ILE A 30 -4.57 -9.81 11.88
C ILE A 30 -5.87 -9.79 12.68
N ASP A 31 -5.79 -9.87 14.00
CA ASP A 31 -6.92 -9.76 14.92
C ASP A 31 -7.28 -8.31 15.31
N ALA A 32 -6.62 -7.32 14.68
CA ALA A 32 -6.92 -5.91 14.87
C ALA A 32 -8.40 -5.58 14.57
N LYS A 33 -8.87 -4.47 15.14
CA LYS A 33 -10.24 -4.00 14.97
C LYS A 33 -10.56 -3.53 13.57
N ASN A 34 -9.56 -2.94 12.90
CA ASN A 34 -9.68 -2.45 11.54
C ASN A 34 -8.72 -3.24 10.65
N ILE A 35 -9.27 -3.92 9.67
CA ILE A 35 -8.51 -4.69 8.68
C ILE A 35 -8.65 -4.00 7.34
N PHE A 36 -7.55 -3.67 6.71
CA PHE A 36 -7.49 -3.01 5.41
C PHE A 36 -6.88 -3.95 4.38
N LEU A 37 -7.61 -4.18 3.29
CA LEU A 37 -7.07 -4.85 2.11
C LEU A 37 -6.79 -3.81 1.04
N CYS A 38 -5.52 -3.69 0.65
CA CYS A 38 -5.05 -2.75 -0.36
C CYS A 38 -4.81 -3.47 -1.69
N LEU A 39 -5.41 -2.93 -2.74
CA LEU A 39 -5.48 -3.49 -4.09
C LEU A 39 -4.76 -2.55 -5.06
N PRO A 40 -3.58 -2.92 -5.58
CA PRO A 40 -2.81 -2.10 -6.50
C PRO A 40 -3.51 -1.85 -7.85
N GLY A 41 -3.01 -0.86 -8.58
CA GLY A 41 -3.42 -0.57 -9.96
C GLY A 41 -2.86 -1.56 -10.99
N LEU A 42 -3.18 -1.32 -12.26
CA LEU A 42 -2.88 -2.22 -13.38
C LEU A 42 -1.39 -2.55 -13.52
N LEU A 43 -0.53 -1.57 -13.41
CA LEU A 43 0.94 -1.70 -13.54
C LEU A 43 1.66 -1.54 -12.20
N GLU A 44 0.94 -1.68 -11.10
CA GLU A 44 1.50 -1.53 -9.77
C GLU A 44 1.72 -2.88 -9.08
N THR A 45 2.60 -2.85 -8.10
CA THR A 45 2.79 -3.90 -7.10
C THR A 45 2.37 -3.38 -5.73
N ARG A 46 2.36 -4.23 -4.72
CA ARG A 46 2.09 -3.83 -3.33
C ARG A 46 2.99 -2.69 -2.84
N GLU A 47 4.16 -2.50 -3.45
CA GLU A 47 5.12 -1.44 -3.08
C GLU A 47 4.59 -0.03 -3.34
N SER A 48 3.59 0.14 -4.23
CA SER A 48 2.94 1.43 -4.47
C SER A 48 2.27 2.00 -3.22
N PHE A 49 1.94 1.16 -2.24
CA PHE A 49 1.35 1.56 -0.96
C PHE A 49 2.38 1.92 0.12
N ASN A 50 3.69 1.77 -0.10
CA ASN A 50 4.71 2.08 0.91
C ASN A 50 4.60 3.49 1.51
N PRO A 51 4.30 4.55 0.73
CA PRO A 51 4.10 5.89 1.32
C PRO A 51 2.88 5.97 2.24
N LEU A 52 1.79 5.24 1.94
CA LEU A 52 0.64 5.13 2.84
C LEU A 52 1.04 4.44 4.15
N LEU A 53 1.76 3.33 4.05
CA LEU A 53 2.15 2.52 5.19
C LEU A 53 3.00 3.30 6.20
N SER A 54 3.92 4.14 5.72
CA SER A 54 4.77 4.99 6.57
C SER A 54 3.98 5.99 7.45
N VAL A 55 2.76 6.30 7.06
CA VAL A 55 1.87 7.18 7.84
C VAL A 55 0.95 6.38 8.74
N VAL A 56 0.35 5.31 8.20
CA VAL A 56 -0.68 4.55 8.93
C VAL A 56 -0.12 3.67 10.04
N GLU A 57 1.18 3.43 10.06
CA GLU A 57 1.86 2.80 11.21
C GLU A 57 1.68 3.58 12.53
N ASN A 58 1.38 4.86 12.45
CA ASN A 58 1.09 5.72 13.61
C ASN A 58 -0.33 5.55 14.16
N TYR A 59 -1.17 4.75 13.52
CA TYR A 59 -2.54 4.48 13.97
C TYR A 59 -2.62 3.09 14.59
N GLY A 60 -3.29 3.03 15.74
CA GLY A 60 -3.45 1.79 16.50
C GLY A 60 -4.60 0.92 15.99
N ASP A 61 -4.56 -0.35 16.38
CA ASP A 61 -5.64 -1.31 16.19
C ASP A 61 -6.04 -1.50 14.71
N CYS A 62 -5.01 -1.56 13.85
CA CYS A 62 -5.14 -1.74 12.41
C CYS A 62 -4.25 -2.88 11.91
N CYS A 63 -4.76 -3.64 10.96
CA CYS A 63 -4.00 -4.58 10.15
C CYS A 63 -4.12 -4.17 8.68
N TRP A 64 -3.00 -4.05 7.99
CA TRP A 64 -2.92 -3.71 6.58
C TRP A 64 -2.42 -4.93 5.82
N VAL A 65 -3.19 -5.39 4.88
CA VAL A 65 -2.86 -6.48 3.96
C VAL A 65 -2.79 -5.89 2.55
N ILE A 66 -1.65 -5.96 1.92
CA ILE A 66 -1.40 -5.42 0.58
C ILE A 66 -0.95 -6.57 -0.31
N ILE A 67 -1.64 -6.79 -1.42
CA ILE A 67 -1.38 -7.94 -2.30
C ILE A 67 -0.57 -7.55 -3.54
N ASP A 68 0.14 -8.53 -4.10
CA ASP A 68 0.53 -8.55 -5.50
C ASP A 68 -0.41 -9.48 -6.25
N TYR A 69 -1.07 -9.04 -7.32
CA TYR A 69 -1.80 -9.97 -8.18
C TYR A 69 -0.86 -10.98 -8.85
N CYS A 70 -1.36 -12.09 -9.36
CA CYS A 70 -0.55 -12.98 -10.17
C CYS A 70 0.14 -12.22 -11.33
N GLY A 71 1.41 -12.55 -11.58
CA GLY A 71 2.25 -11.87 -12.56
C GLY A 71 2.77 -10.50 -12.12
N ARG A 72 2.68 -10.16 -10.83
CA ARG A 72 3.20 -8.89 -10.27
C ARG A 72 4.03 -9.15 -9.03
N GLY A 73 5.04 -8.31 -8.84
CA GLY A 73 5.88 -8.32 -7.65
C GLY A 73 6.50 -9.69 -7.36
N ASN A 74 6.11 -10.30 -6.25
CA ASN A 74 6.58 -11.61 -5.81
C ASN A 74 5.55 -12.73 -5.99
N SER A 75 4.38 -12.44 -6.58
CA SER A 75 3.38 -13.45 -6.92
C SER A 75 3.80 -14.28 -8.11
N ASP A 76 3.32 -15.52 -8.15
CA ASP A 76 3.60 -16.42 -9.27
C ASP A 76 3.08 -15.86 -10.60
N GLN A 77 3.81 -16.15 -11.66
CA GLN A 77 3.44 -15.84 -13.03
C GLN A 77 2.50 -16.91 -13.58
N LEU A 78 1.64 -16.52 -14.52
CA LEU A 78 0.80 -17.45 -15.27
C LEU A 78 1.48 -17.88 -16.56
N PRO A 79 1.21 -19.10 -17.06
CA PRO A 79 1.89 -19.64 -18.23
C PRO A 79 1.70 -18.83 -19.50
N THR A 80 0.51 -18.26 -19.72
CA THR A 80 0.17 -17.53 -20.96
C THR A 80 -0.51 -16.20 -20.68
N SER A 81 -0.50 -15.29 -21.66
CA SER A 81 -1.16 -13.98 -21.56
C SER A 81 -2.68 -14.11 -21.39
N GLU A 82 -3.31 -15.08 -22.03
CA GLU A 82 -4.76 -15.29 -22.01
C GLU A 82 -5.30 -15.67 -20.62
N GLN A 83 -4.41 -16.14 -19.74
CA GLN A 83 -4.78 -16.50 -18.38
C GLN A 83 -4.84 -15.29 -17.44
N TYR A 84 -4.27 -14.14 -17.82
CA TYR A 84 -4.37 -12.92 -17.05
C TYR A 84 -5.68 -12.20 -17.36
N SER A 85 -6.57 -12.13 -16.36
CA SER A 85 -7.87 -11.47 -16.50
C SER A 85 -8.34 -10.89 -15.19
N PHE A 86 -9.31 -9.98 -15.24
CA PHE A 86 -9.92 -9.39 -14.04
C PHE A 86 -10.58 -10.45 -13.17
N SER A 87 -11.27 -11.42 -13.78
CA SER A 87 -11.88 -12.53 -13.04
C SER A 87 -10.85 -13.36 -12.27
N LYS A 88 -9.66 -13.55 -12.86
CA LYS A 88 -8.55 -14.25 -12.19
C LYS A 88 -8.06 -13.48 -10.98
N TYR A 89 -7.79 -12.18 -11.13
CA TYR A 89 -7.35 -11.34 -10.01
C TYR A 89 -8.41 -11.26 -8.91
N LEU A 90 -9.68 -11.16 -9.29
CA LEU A 90 -10.80 -11.15 -8.37
C LEU A 90 -10.90 -12.48 -7.60
N ALA A 91 -10.83 -13.61 -8.30
CA ALA A 91 -10.92 -14.93 -7.69
C ALA A 91 -9.78 -15.18 -6.68
N ASP A 92 -8.54 -14.79 -7.02
CA ASP A 92 -7.40 -14.91 -6.13
C ASP A 92 -7.58 -14.05 -4.87
N THR A 93 -8.07 -12.83 -5.06
CA THR A 93 -8.33 -11.90 -3.95
C THR A 93 -9.48 -12.40 -3.05
N GLU A 94 -10.52 -12.99 -3.65
CA GLU A 94 -11.61 -13.59 -2.88
C GLU A 94 -11.16 -14.79 -2.07
N ASP A 95 -10.32 -15.64 -2.63
CA ASP A 95 -9.79 -16.79 -1.92
C ASP A 95 -8.95 -16.34 -0.72
N LEU A 96 -8.12 -15.32 -0.89
CA LEU A 96 -7.38 -14.69 0.20
C LEU A 96 -8.32 -14.10 1.26
N ILE A 97 -9.37 -13.38 0.87
CA ILE A 97 -10.37 -12.84 1.81
C ILE A 97 -11.04 -13.96 2.60
N LYS A 98 -11.50 -15.01 1.93
CA LYS A 98 -12.19 -16.14 2.55
C LYS A 98 -11.31 -16.90 3.51
N THR A 99 -10.02 -16.99 3.22
CA THR A 99 -9.07 -17.81 3.98
C THR A 99 -8.40 -17.02 5.11
N LEU A 100 -8.06 -15.75 4.86
CA LEU A 100 -7.28 -14.94 5.81
C LEU A 100 -8.15 -14.00 6.64
N ILE A 101 -9.19 -13.39 6.05
CA ILE A 101 -9.94 -12.30 6.67
C ILE A 101 -11.26 -12.79 7.30
N LEU A 102 -12.08 -13.52 6.54
CA LEU A 102 -13.39 -13.95 7.03
C LEU A 102 -13.36 -14.90 8.23
N PRO A 103 -12.37 -15.81 8.39
CA PRO A 103 -12.28 -16.65 9.59
C PRO A 103 -12.13 -15.88 10.89
N LEU A 104 -11.76 -14.60 10.83
CA LEU A 104 -11.60 -13.72 12.01
C LEU A 104 -12.92 -13.35 12.70
N LYS A 105 -14.05 -13.87 12.22
CA LYS A 105 -15.40 -13.57 12.79
C LYS A 105 -15.62 -12.06 12.88
N LEU A 106 -15.64 -11.41 11.70
CA LEU A 106 -15.94 -9.98 11.59
C LEU A 106 -17.35 -9.74 12.17
N ASP A 107 -17.39 -9.18 13.34
CA ASP A 107 -18.60 -8.72 14.04
C ASP A 107 -18.65 -7.19 14.05
N SER A 108 -19.59 -6.61 14.79
CA SER A 108 -19.72 -5.16 14.92
C SER A 108 -18.50 -4.47 15.54
N SER A 109 -17.63 -5.22 16.22
CA SER A 109 -16.40 -4.71 16.82
C SER A 109 -15.24 -4.65 15.85
N ARG A 110 -15.24 -5.43 14.77
CA ARG A 110 -14.22 -5.51 13.74
C ARG A 110 -14.72 -4.99 12.41
N LYS A 111 -13.89 -4.20 11.74
CA LYS A 111 -14.23 -3.53 10.49
C LYS A 111 -13.27 -3.95 9.39
N PHE A 112 -13.84 -4.39 8.27
CA PHE A 112 -13.09 -4.71 7.07
C PHE A 112 -13.24 -3.58 6.04
N HIS A 113 -12.13 -3.11 5.54
CA HIS A 113 -12.04 -1.98 4.62
C HIS A 113 -11.30 -2.39 3.34
N LEU A 114 -11.74 -1.88 2.20
CA LEU A 114 -11.08 -2.06 0.92
C LEU A 114 -10.49 -0.73 0.45
N ILE A 115 -9.27 -0.75 -0.05
CA ILE A 115 -8.60 0.40 -0.66
C ILE A 115 -8.08 -0.05 -2.01
N GLY A 116 -8.63 0.48 -3.09
CA GLY A 116 -8.24 0.10 -4.44
C GLY A 116 -7.76 1.28 -5.27
N THR A 117 -6.62 1.12 -5.91
CA THR A 117 -6.06 2.09 -6.84
C THR A 117 -6.45 1.71 -8.26
N SER A 118 -7.09 2.64 -9.03
CA SER A 118 -7.39 2.41 -10.44
C SER A 118 -8.08 1.06 -10.68
N MET A 119 -7.46 0.12 -11.41
CA MET A 119 -7.93 -1.27 -11.57
C MET A 119 -8.31 -1.92 -10.24
N GLY A 120 -7.48 -1.73 -9.20
CA GLY A 120 -7.75 -2.25 -7.86
C GLY A 120 -9.04 -1.67 -7.26
N GLY A 121 -9.43 -0.45 -7.62
CA GLY A 121 -10.70 0.14 -7.24
C GLY A 121 -11.90 -0.52 -7.94
N ILE A 122 -11.76 -0.91 -9.20
CA ILE A 122 -12.79 -1.70 -9.92
C ILE A 122 -12.96 -3.06 -9.23
N LEU A 123 -11.86 -3.74 -8.94
CA LEU A 123 -11.90 -5.01 -8.20
C LEU A 123 -12.51 -4.84 -6.80
N ALA A 124 -12.19 -3.73 -6.10
CA ALA A 124 -12.80 -3.42 -4.80
C ALA A 124 -14.32 -3.28 -4.90
N MET A 125 -14.85 -2.64 -5.94
CA MET A 125 -16.32 -2.55 -6.16
C MET A 125 -16.95 -3.94 -6.36
N HIS A 126 -16.33 -4.83 -7.13
CA HIS A 126 -16.78 -6.21 -7.25
C HIS A 126 -16.74 -6.96 -5.92
N LEU A 127 -15.68 -6.77 -5.13
CA LEU A 127 -15.56 -7.37 -3.79
C LEU A 127 -16.61 -6.82 -2.82
N VAL A 128 -16.92 -5.51 -2.88
CA VAL A 128 -18.04 -4.93 -2.13
C VAL A 128 -19.34 -5.64 -2.48
N ASN A 129 -19.64 -5.82 -3.77
CA ASN A 129 -20.86 -6.50 -4.19
C ASN A 129 -20.97 -7.95 -3.65
N ARG A 130 -19.83 -8.64 -3.54
CA ARG A 130 -19.78 -10.04 -3.05
C ARG A 130 -19.79 -10.18 -1.52
N PHE A 131 -19.24 -9.18 -0.81
CA PHE A 131 -19.04 -9.21 0.63
C PHE A 131 -19.67 -8.00 1.34
N GLN A 132 -20.72 -7.41 0.77
CA GLN A 132 -21.28 -6.13 1.22
C GLN A 132 -21.61 -6.08 2.73
N ASP A 133 -22.08 -7.17 3.33
CA ASP A 133 -22.39 -7.26 4.76
C ASP A 133 -21.14 -7.32 5.65
N LYS A 134 -19.97 -7.57 5.08
CA LYS A 134 -18.71 -7.67 5.79
C LYS A 134 -17.83 -6.43 5.60
N VAL A 135 -17.99 -5.73 4.49
CA VAL A 135 -17.20 -4.54 4.16
C VAL A 135 -17.79 -3.32 4.86
N SER A 136 -16.96 -2.58 5.58
CA SER A 136 -17.35 -1.36 6.30
C SER A 136 -17.13 -0.09 5.49
N SER A 137 -16.11 -0.07 4.64
CA SER A 137 -15.87 1.04 3.70
C SER A 137 -15.05 0.59 2.51
N VAL A 138 -15.17 1.34 1.43
CA VAL A 138 -14.31 1.24 0.25
C VAL A 138 -13.75 2.61 -0.11
N VAL A 139 -12.46 2.64 -0.41
CA VAL A 139 -11.74 3.81 -0.91
C VAL A 139 -11.32 3.51 -2.34
N LEU A 140 -11.79 4.33 -3.26
CA LEU A 140 -11.50 4.27 -4.69
C LEU A 140 -10.45 5.35 -5.00
N ASN A 141 -9.22 4.94 -5.25
CA ASN A 141 -8.15 5.88 -5.57
C ASN A 141 -8.15 6.11 -7.08
N ASP A 142 -8.64 7.26 -7.46
CA ASP A 142 -8.64 7.85 -8.79
C ASP A 142 -9.34 7.00 -9.86
N VAL A 143 -10.39 6.29 -9.47
CA VAL A 143 -11.33 5.61 -10.36
C VAL A 143 -12.75 5.87 -9.87
N GLY A 144 -13.59 6.42 -10.75
CA GLY A 144 -15.01 6.68 -10.47
C GLY A 144 -15.89 5.44 -10.64
N LEU A 145 -17.21 5.67 -10.53
CA LEU A 145 -18.22 4.62 -10.81
C LEU A 145 -18.52 4.48 -12.30
N TYR A 146 -17.75 5.16 -13.12
CA TYR A 146 -17.81 5.15 -14.58
C TYR A 146 -16.41 5.27 -15.16
N LEU A 147 -16.12 4.53 -16.25
CA LEU A 147 -14.85 4.59 -16.96
C LEU A 147 -15.11 4.74 -18.46
N HIS A 148 -14.73 5.88 -19.03
CA HIS A 148 -14.87 6.14 -20.45
C HIS A 148 -13.96 5.25 -21.31
N TRP A 149 -14.49 4.77 -22.45
CA TRP A 149 -13.67 4.04 -23.44
C TRP A 149 -12.48 4.87 -23.94
N SER A 150 -12.67 6.17 -24.12
CA SER A 150 -11.58 7.08 -24.54
C SER A 150 -10.44 7.12 -23.54
N SER A 151 -10.75 7.16 -22.24
CA SER A 151 -9.72 7.12 -21.18
C SER A 151 -8.97 5.80 -21.17
N LEU A 152 -9.69 4.70 -21.35
CA LEU A 152 -9.11 3.34 -21.40
C LEU A 152 -8.20 3.19 -22.63
N MET A 153 -8.65 3.65 -23.81
CA MET A 153 -7.86 3.62 -25.03
C MET A 153 -6.59 4.48 -24.92
N SER A 154 -6.69 5.67 -24.32
CA SER A 154 -5.53 6.53 -24.04
C SER A 154 -4.53 5.84 -23.11
N LEU A 155 -5.02 5.17 -22.07
CA LEU A 155 -4.17 4.38 -21.16
C LEU A 155 -3.42 3.28 -21.93
N PHE A 156 -4.12 2.52 -22.78
CA PHE A 156 -3.51 1.44 -23.57
C PHE A 156 -2.46 1.97 -24.54
N LYS A 157 -2.73 3.10 -25.20
CA LYS A 157 -1.76 3.75 -26.06
C LYS A 157 -0.52 4.13 -25.28
N ASN A 158 -0.67 4.78 -24.14
CA ASN A 158 0.44 5.19 -23.28
C ASN A 158 1.27 3.99 -22.79
N ILE A 159 0.62 2.89 -22.43
CA ILE A 159 1.30 1.65 -22.04
C ILE A 159 2.17 1.14 -23.20
N LYS A 160 1.61 1.09 -24.39
CA LYS A 160 2.33 0.62 -25.59
C LYS A 160 3.52 1.50 -25.98
N GLU A 161 3.38 2.83 -25.82
CA GLU A 161 4.44 3.79 -26.13
C GLU A 161 5.54 3.86 -25.04
N SER A 162 5.27 3.34 -23.85
CA SER A 162 6.17 3.41 -22.70
C SER A 162 6.95 2.12 -22.43
N ASP A 163 7.11 1.24 -23.41
CA ASP A 163 7.74 -0.08 -23.29
C ASP A 163 9.09 -0.07 -22.55
N HIS A 164 9.93 0.96 -22.77
CA HIS A 164 11.21 1.08 -22.07
C HIS A 164 11.11 1.40 -20.58
N GLN A 165 10.00 1.99 -20.13
CA GLN A 165 9.76 2.26 -18.72
C GLN A 165 9.08 1.05 -18.03
N ILE A 166 8.24 0.34 -18.79
CA ILE A 166 7.50 -0.83 -18.32
C ILE A 166 8.45 -1.97 -17.96
N SER A 167 9.57 -2.12 -18.65
CA SER A 167 10.59 -3.13 -18.31
C SER A 167 11.18 -2.99 -16.91
N LYS A 168 11.06 -1.81 -16.28
CA LYS A 168 11.48 -1.56 -14.90
C LYS A 168 10.41 -1.90 -13.87
N LEU A 169 9.18 -2.13 -14.31
CA LEU A 169 8.09 -2.55 -13.44
C LEU A 169 8.27 -4.04 -13.12
N ARG A 170 7.96 -4.41 -11.90
CA ARG A 170 7.92 -5.83 -11.48
C ARG A 170 6.60 -6.47 -11.91
N VAL A 171 6.26 -6.35 -13.20
CA VAL A 171 5.06 -6.89 -13.83
C VAL A 171 5.47 -7.81 -14.98
N ASP A 172 4.91 -9.00 -15.02
CA ASP A 172 5.14 -9.95 -16.10
C ASP A 172 4.72 -9.31 -17.44
N PRO A 173 5.58 -9.28 -18.46
CA PRO A 173 5.24 -8.80 -19.80
C PRO A 173 3.97 -9.44 -20.37
N ARG A 174 3.71 -10.71 -20.06
CA ARG A 174 2.48 -11.41 -20.47
C ARG A 174 1.22 -10.81 -19.84
N ALA A 175 1.30 -10.38 -18.56
CA ALA A 175 0.21 -9.67 -17.90
C ALA A 175 -0.04 -8.30 -18.51
N ILE A 176 1.02 -7.62 -19.00
CA ILE A 176 0.90 -6.35 -19.72
C ILE A 176 0.27 -6.57 -21.10
N ASN A 177 0.70 -7.58 -21.82
CA ASN A 177 0.15 -7.92 -23.13
C ASN A 177 -1.34 -8.30 -23.05
N ALA A 178 -1.76 -8.96 -21.96
CA ALA A 178 -3.15 -9.33 -21.74
C ALA A 178 -4.09 -8.09 -21.69
N VAL A 179 -3.60 -6.92 -21.27
CA VAL A 179 -4.40 -5.69 -21.16
C VAL A 179 -5.03 -5.30 -22.51
N HIS A 180 -4.41 -5.65 -23.61
CA HIS A 180 -4.92 -5.38 -24.97
C HIS A 180 -5.94 -6.43 -25.44
N SER A 181 -6.21 -7.43 -24.64
CA SER A 181 -7.15 -8.51 -24.94
C SER A 181 -8.52 -8.23 -24.31
N GLN A 182 -9.60 -8.50 -25.03
CA GLN A 182 -10.96 -8.42 -24.48
C GLN A 182 -11.14 -9.36 -23.29
N SER A 183 -10.47 -10.51 -23.27
CA SER A 183 -10.54 -11.46 -22.16
C SER A 183 -9.98 -10.88 -20.85
N HIS A 184 -9.15 -9.84 -20.89
CA HIS A 184 -8.65 -9.20 -19.68
C HIS A 184 -9.78 -8.53 -18.87
N PHE A 185 -10.82 -8.02 -19.55
CA PHE A 185 -11.97 -7.32 -18.96
C PHE A 185 -13.19 -8.23 -18.86
N ASP A 186 -13.01 -9.46 -18.42
CA ASP A 186 -14.01 -10.53 -18.40
C ASP A 186 -14.97 -10.50 -17.21
N LEU A 187 -14.87 -9.47 -16.33
CA LEU A 187 -15.82 -9.30 -15.24
C LEU A 187 -17.16 -8.77 -15.74
N PRO A 188 -18.26 -9.19 -15.11
CA PRO A 188 -19.56 -8.63 -15.41
C PRO A 188 -19.64 -7.17 -15.01
N TYR A 189 -19.89 -6.30 -15.96
CA TYR A 189 -20.16 -4.87 -15.79
C TYR A 189 -21.21 -4.40 -16.77
N GLU A 190 -21.90 -3.35 -16.42
CA GLU A 190 -22.77 -2.65 -17.34
C GLU A 190 -21.93 -1.70 -18.19
N PHE A 191 -22.35 -1.47 -19.43
CA PHE A 191 -21.70 -0.53 -20.32
C PHE A 191 -22.70 0.14 -21.26
N ASP A 192 -22.31 1.29 -21.76
CA ASP A 192 -23.01 2.00 -22.83
C ASP A 192 -22.04 2.36 -23.95
N LEU A 193 -22.49 3.18 -24.89
CA LEU A 193 -21.68 3.64 -26.02
C LEU A 193 -20.39 4.35 -25.58
N PHE A 194 -20.38 4.95 -24.39
CA PHE A 194 -19.30 5.83 -23.94
C PHE A 194 -18.36 5.17 -22.93
N GLY A 195 -18.77 4.11 -22.23
CA GLY A 195 -17.92 3.48 -21.21
C GLY A 195 -18.56 2.38 -20.38
N MET A 196 -17.78 1.92 -19.41
CA MET A 196 -18.18 0.93 -18.40
C MET A 196 -18.79 1.61 -17.18
N GLN A 197 -19.80 0.98 -16.59
CA GLN A 197 -20.55 1.47 -15.42
C GLN A 197 -20.45 0.48 -14.27
N PHE A 198 -20.23 1.00 -13.07
CA PHE A 198 -19.99 0.19 -11.87
C PHE A 198 -20.97 0.49 -10.71
N TYR A 199 -21.97 1.37 -10.91
CA TYR A 199 -22.84 1.79 -9.79
C TYR A 199 -23.69 0.64 -9.24
N SER A 200 -24.12 -0.30 -10.08
CA SER A 200 -24.89 -1.46 -9.65
C SER A 200 -24.16 -2.33 -8.63
N LEU A 201 -22.81 -2.35 -8.70
CA LEU A 201 -21.98 -3.07 -7.75
C LEU A 201 -22.06 -2.51 -6.32
N LEU A 202 -22.42 -1.23 -6.17
CA LEU A 202 -22.52 -0.55 -4.88
C LEU A 202 -23.97 -0.26 -4.45
N GLN A 203 -24.96 -0.62 -5.26
CA GLN A 203 -26.36 -0.23 -5.07
C GLN A 203 -26.93 -0.56 -3.68
N ASN A 204 -26.58 -1.71 -3.13
CA ASN A 204 -27.07 -2.16 -1.82
C ASN A 204 -26.03 -2.00 -0.70
N PHE A 205 -24.89 -1.42 -1.00
CA PHE A 205 -23.84 -1.23 -0.03
C PHE A 205 -24.19 -0.14 0.98
N LYS A 206 -24.10 -0.46 2.27
CA LYS A 206 -24.43 0.46 3.37
C LYS A 206 -23.20 1.09 4.03
N GLY A 207 -22.01 0.62 3.63
CA GLY A 207 -20.75 1.16 4.12
C GLY A 207 -20.38 2.50 3.49
N GLN A 208 -19.29 3.07 3.93
CA GLN A 208 -18.80 4.33 3.40
C GLN A 208 -18.06 4.13 2.08
N VAL A 209 -18.40 4.92 1.06
CA VAL A 209 -17.68 5.01 -0.22
C VAL A 209 -16.93 6.33 -0.30
N VAL A 210 -15.63 6.27 -0.55
CA VAL A 210 -14.74 7.44 -0.69
C VAL A 210 -14.05 7.39 -2.04
N LEU A 211 -14.14 8.45 -2.81
CA LEU A 211 -13.37 8.67 -4.03
C LEU A 211 -12.24 9.67 -3.74
N LEU A 212 -11.01 9.20 -3.83
CA LEU A 212 -9.85 10.08 -3.93
C LEU A 212 -9.72 10.49 -5.39
N HIS A 213 -10.07 11.71 -5.69
CA HIS A 213 -10.07 12.25 -7.05
C HIS A 213 -8.82 13.10 -7.26
N ASN A 214 -8.04 12.79 -8.27
CA ASN A 214 -6.94 13.64 -8.68
C ASN A 214 -7.45 14.67 -9.71
N ALA A 215 -7.28 15.96 -9.44
CA ALA A 215 -7.90 17.04 -10.23
C ALA A 215 -7.58 16.99 -11.73
N GLU A 216 -6.40 16.48 -12.09
CA GLU A 216 -5.93 16.39 -13.48
C GLU A 216 -5.82 14.93 -13.96
N SER A 217 -6.63 14.05 -13.41
CA SER A 217 -6.64 12.64 -13.81
C SER A 217 -7.19 12.47 -15.24
N PRO A 218 -6.49 11.77 -16.11
CA PRO A 218 -7.02 11.40 -17.43
C PRO A 218 -8.03 10.22 -17.33
N ILE A 219 -8.10 9.54 -16.20
CA ILE A 219 -8.97 8.36 -15.98
C ILE A 219 -10.24 8.74 -15.23
N CYS A 220 -10.11 9.48 -14.13
CA CYS A 220 -11.22 9.95 -13.32
C CYS A 220 -11.33 11.47 -13.43
N SER A 221 -11.84 11.97 -14.55
CA SER A 221 -12.07 13.41 -14.74
C SER A 221 -13.08 13.97 -13.72
N LEU A 222 -13.12 15.29 -13.57
CA LEU A 222 -14.12 15.96 -12.71
C LEU A 222 -15.54 15.58 -13.10
N ASP A 223 -15.81 15.42 -14.40
CA ASP A 223 -17.14 15.01 -14.89
C ASP A 223 -17.48 13.59 -14.44
N ILE A 224 -16.53 12.65 -14.50
CA ILE A 224 -16.72 11.29 -13.98
C ILE A 224 -16.95 11.31 -12.47
N ALA A 225 -16.19 12.12 -11.73
CA ALA A 225 -16.38 12.26 -10.29
C ALA A 225 -17.79 12.81 -9.96
N ASN A 226 -18.24 13.85 -10.66
CA ASN A 226 -19.56 14.43 -10.50
C ASN A 226 -20.68 13.46 -10.92
N GLN A 227 -20.53 12.77 -12.03
CA GLN A 227 -21.44 11.73 -12.49
C GLN A 227 -21.54 10.60 -11.45
N SER A 228 -20.42 10.15 -10.91
CA SER A 228 -20.38 9.15 -9.84
C SER A 228 -21.14 9.63 -8.61
N LYS A 229 -20.97 10.89 -8.20
CA LYS A 229 -21.70 11.51 -7.09
C LYS A 229 -23.19 11.61 -7.34
N SER A 230 -23.61 11.94 -8.57
CA SER A 230 -25.03 12.04 -8.93
C SER A 230 -25.74 10.67 -8.88
N LYS A 231 -25.04 9.60 -9.19
CA LYS A 231 -25.56 8.22 -9.18
C LYS A 231 -25.49 7.57 -7.81
N TYR A 232 -24.52 7.94 -6.99
CA TYR A 232 -24.34 7.43 -5.63
C TYR A 232 -24.23 8.62 -4.67
N ALA A 233 -25.37 9.04 -4.13
CA ALA A 233 -25.49 10.27 -3.33
C ALA A 233 -24.59 10.28 -2.08
N ASP A 234 -24.33 9.11 -1.48
CA ASP A 234 -23.47 8.98 -0.29
C ASP A 234 -21.97 8.94 -0.60
N LEU A 235 -21.57 8.99 -1.89
CA LEU A 235 -20.18 9.05 -2.30
C LEU A 235 -19.50 10.30 -1.70
N LYS A 236 -18.43 10.11 -0.96
CA LYS A 236 -17.59 11.20 -0.49
C LYS A 236 -16.44 11.39 -1.47
N ILE A 237 -16.38 12.57 -2.10
CA ILE A 237 -15.28 12.91 -2.99
C ILE A 237 -14.28 13.76 -2.23
N TRP A 238 -13.01 13.41 -2.36
CA TRP A 238 -11.92 14.24 -1.92
C TRP A 238 -10.97 14.48 -3.09
N THR A 239 -10.92 15.73 -3.53
CA THR A 239 -10.05 16.14 -4.63
C THR A 239 -8.65 16.50 -4.12
N ILE A 240 -7.65 15.97 -4.78
CA ILE A 240 -6.24 16.25 -4.58
C ILE A 240 -5.76 17.03 -5.81
N ASN A 241 -5.19 18.20 -5.59
CA ASN A 241 -4.71 19.05 -6.67
C ASN A 241 -3.31 18.62 -7.12
N LYS A 242 -3.22 17.57 -7.91
CA LYS A 242 -1.96 17.05 -8.46
C LYS A 242 -2.18 16.50 -9.85
N HIS A 243 -1.07 16.38 -10.59
CA HIS A 243 -1.06 15.85 -11.94
C HIS A 243 -0.98 14.33 -11.96
N GLY A 244 -1.57 13.72 -12.97
CA GLY A 244 -1.42 12.32 -13.31
C GLY A 244 -2.48 11.38 -12.76
N HIS A 245 -2.19 10.09 -12.87
CA HIS A 245 -3.03 8.97 -12.46
C HIS A 245 -2.13 7.83 -11.99
N PRO A 246 -2.43 7.19 -10.87
CA PRO A 246 -3.42 7.53 -9.85
C PRO A 246 -2.95 8.63 -8.89
N ALA A 247 -3.81 8.99 -7.91
CA ALA A 247 -3.38 9.88 -6.84
C ALA A 247 -2.34 9.19 -5.94
N ASN A 248 -1.20 9.85 -5.73
CA ASN A 248 -0.10 9.32 -4.93
C ASN A 248 -0.44 9.25 -3.43
N TRP A 249 0.03 8.19 -2.78
CA TRP A 249 -0.08 7.98 -1.34
C TRP A 249 0.94 8.81 -0.55
N GLU A 250 0.89 10.14 -0.72
CA GLU A 250 1.74 11.04 0.06
C GLU A 250 1.26 11.15 1.52
N LYS A 251 2.12 11.67 2.39
CA LYS A 251 1.82 11.85 3.82
C LYS A 251 0.51 12.61 4.05
N SER A 252 0.25 13.66 3.28
CA SER A 252 -0.99 14.45 3.36
C SER A 252 -2.22 13.61 2.99
N THR A 253 -2.14 12.84 1.89
CA THR A 253 -3.20 11.95 1.41
C THR A 253 -3.48 10.84 2.42
N ALA A 254 -2.44 10.18 2.90
CA ALA A 254 -2.56 9.12 3.89
C ALA A 254 -3.14 9.62 5.24
N THR A 255 -2.71 10.78 5.71
CA THR A 255 -3.23 11.40 6.95
C THR A 255 -4.72 11.73 6.80
N LYS A 256 -5.10 12.31 5.66
CA LYS A 256 -6.51 12.65 5.40
C LYS A 256 -7.36 11.39 5.29
N LEU A 257 -6.87 10.34 4.62
CA LEU A 257 -7.55 9.06 4.56
C LEU A 257 -7.81 8.52 5.97
N ALA A 258 -6.79 8.48 6.84
CA ALA A 258 -6.92 8.02 8.22
C ALA A 258 -8.00 8.81 9.00
N GLN A 259 -8.09 10.13 8.79
CA GLN A 259 -9.14 10.97 9.37
C GLN A 259 -10.54 10.61 8.81
N MET A 260 -10.67 10.42 7.49
CA MET A 260 -11.95 10.14 6.83
C MET A 260 -12.55 8.80 7.28
N ILE A 261 -11.71 7.79 7.47
CA ILE A 261 -12.12 6.47 7.97
C ILE A 261 -12.07 6.39 9.51
N LYS A 262 -11.80 7.52 10.16
CA LYS A 262 -11.83 7.70 11.63
C LYS A 262 -10.88 6.75 12.36
N LEU A 263 -9.68 6.57 11.86
CA LEU A 263 -8.63 5.86 12.58
C LEU A 263 -8.22 6.65 13.83
N LYS A 264 -7.96 5.94 14.90
CA LYS A 264 -7.44 6.54 16.13
C LYS A 264 -5.91 6.52 16.10
N PRO A 265 -5.25 7.65 16.35
CA PRO A 265 -3.81 7.65 16.56
C PRO A 265 -3.45 6.64 17.66
N ARG A 266 -2.33 5.97 17.49
CA ARG A 266 -1.76 5.15 18.56
C ARG A 266 -1.47 6.05 19.75
N PRO A 267 -1.88 5.68 20.98
CA PRO A 267 -1.39 6.38 22.17
C PRO A 267 0.16 6.41 22.09
N LEU A 268 0.74 7.57 22.22
CA LEU A 268 2.18 7.64 22.43
C LEU A 268 2.47 6.77 23.64
N GLU A 269 3.17 5.67 23.46
CA GLU A 269 3.73 4.97 24.60
C GLU A 269 4.51 6.05 25.36
N LYS A 270 4.09 6.32 26.60
CA LYS A 270 4.91 7.12 27.52
C LYS A 270 6.25 6.42 27.48
N GLU A 271 7.25 7.08 26.93
CA GLU A 271 8.62 6.56 26.95
C GLU A 271 8.81 6.02 28.35
N LYS A 272 8.91 4.69 28.47
CA LYS A 272 9.40 4.12 29.74
C LYS A 272 10.68 4.87 29.98
N PRO A 273 10.87 5.50 31.16
CA PRO A 273 12.05 6.28 31.44
C PRO A 273 13.22 5.44 30.95
N GLY A 274 13.93 5.94 29.94
CA GLY A 274 14.81 5.15 29.11
C GLY A 274 15.70 4.34 30.06
N VAL A 275 15.76 3.02 29.82
CA VAL A 275 16.87 2.23 30.34
C VAL A 275 18.09 2.93 29.75
N ILE A 276 18.75 3.75 30.54
CA ILE A 276 20.04 4.34 30.22
C ILE A 276 20.93 3.13 30.13
N PHE A 277 21.10 2.58 28.92
CA PHE A 277 22.14 1.61 28.69
C PHE A 277 23.44 2.34 29.00
N ASP A 278 24.08 2.00 30.10
CA ASP A 278 25.41 2.46 30.39
C ASP A 278 26.33 1.84 29.33
N ILE A 279 26.60 2.65 28.28
CA ILE A 279 27.45 2.25 27.16
C ILE A 279 28.85 1.85 27.65
N SER A 280 29.25 2.25 28.85
CA SER A 280 30.52 1.84 29.44
C SER A 280 30.56 0.35 29.74
N GLU A 281 29.48 -0.31 30.10
CA GLU A 281 29.39 -1.75 30.32
C GLU A 281 29.45 -2.57 29.02
N VAL A 282 28.81 -2.05 27.94
CA VAL A 282 28.83 -2.74 26.63
C VAL A 282 30.20 -2.67 25.96
N VAL A 283 30.97 -1.60 26.20
CA VAL A 283 32.32 -1.44 25.64
C VAL A 283 33.34 -2.33 26.33
N GLN A 284 33.12 -2.74 27.58
CA GLN A 284 34.03 -3.64 28.30
C GLN A 284 33.89 -5.11 27.90
N THR A 285 32.75 -5.51 27.30
CA THR A 285 32.48 -6.92 26.97
C THR A 285 32.75 -7.32 25.52
N THR A 286 33.03 -6.36 24.62
CA THR A 286 33.30 -6.66 23.19
C THR A 286 34.64 -6.13 22.73
N SER A 287 35.65 -6.96 22.78
CA SER A 287 37.02 -6.65 22.30
C SER A 287 37.18 -6.64 20.77
N THR A 288 36.12 -6.64 19.98
CA THR A 288 36.17 -6.72 18.50
C THR A 288 34.98 -6.03 17.82
N ILE A 289 34.85 -4.73 17.99
CA ILE A 289 33.99 -3.94 17.09
C ILE A 289 34.90 -3.37 16.00
N SER A 290 34.64 -3.72 14.72
CA SER A 290 35.44 -3.21 13.61
C SER A 290 35.19 -1.70 13.45
N LEU A 291 36.21 -0.95 13.05
CA LEU A 291 36.12 0.49 12.76
C LEU A 291 35.03 0.80 11.71
N ASP A 292 34.80 -0.13 10.77
CA ASP A 292 33.78 -0.02 9.74
C ASP A 292 32.35 0.00 10.32
N PHE A 293 32.10 -0.74 11.41
CA PHE A 293 30.79 -0.71 12.09
C PHE A 293 30.54 0.63 12.77
N VAL A 294 31.57 1.22 13.38
CA VAL A 294 31.46 2.54 14.02
C VAL A 294 31.24 3.63 12.99
N ASP A 295 31.93 3.59 11.85
CA ASP A 295 31.74 4.55 10.76
C ASP A 295 30.37 4.42 10.09
N ALA A 296 29.85 3.21 9.86
CA ALA A 296 28.51 2.96 9.37
C ALA A 296 27.44 3.47 10.35
N PHE A 297 27.62 3.21 11.65
CA PHE A 297 26.72 3.69 12.70
C PHE A 297 26.69 5.22 12.80
N LEU A 298 27.85 5.88 12.74
CA LEU A 298 27.99 7.33 12.78
C LEU A 298 27.35 8.00 11.55
N THR A 299 27.52 7.42 10.36
CA THR A 299 26.93 7.92 9.11
C THR A 299 25.42 7.80 9.12
N THR A 300 24.91 6.63 9.50
CA THR A 300 23.45 6.38 9.57
C THR A 300 22.78 7.27 10.64
N SER A 301 23.43 7.44 11.80
CA SER A 301 22.91 8.27 12.87
C SER A 301 22.89 9.77 12.47
N LYS A 302 23.89 10.24 11.74
CA LYS A 302 23.95 11.62 11.26
C LYS A 302 22.78 11.93 10.32
N THR A 303 22.51 11.06 9.35
CA THR A 303 21.40 11.21 8.38
C THR A 303 20.03 11.18 9.08
N TYR A 304 19.88 10.35 10.11
CA TYR A 304 18.65 10.26 10.90
C TYR A 304 18.38 11.51 11.74
N PHE A 305 19.44 12.11 12.33
CA PHE A 305 19.31 13.25 13.23
C PHE A 305 19.20 14.60 12.51
N GLU A 306 19.75 14.74 11.32
CA GLU A 306 19.55 15.95 10.49
C GLU A 306 18.10 16.10 9.99
N SER A 307 17.31 15.02 10.04
CA SER A 307 15.87 15.01 9.65
C SER A 307 14.88 15.28 10.80
N THR A 308 15.32 15.40 12.06
CA THR A 308 14.45 15.55 13.23
C THR A 308 14.80 16.78 14.07
N THR A 309 13.87 17.72 14.06
CA THR A 309 13.69 19.02 14.71
C THR A 309 14.41 19.36 16.04
N GLU A 310 14.84 20.55 16.08
CA GLU A 310 15.31 21.66 16.94
C GLU A 310 15.58 21.46 18.45
N ASN A 311 14.99 20.56 19.19
CA ASN A 311 15.13 20.53 20.67
C ASN A 311 16.01 19.40 21.24
N ARG A 312 16.62 18.57 20.42
CA ARG A 312 17.55 17.49 20.84
C ARG A 312 19.02 17.78 20.53
N GLY A 313 19.31 18.96 19.98
CA GLY A 313 20.64 19.30 19.43
C GLY A 313 21.80 19.28 20.43
N GLN A 314 21.61 19.65 21.68
CA GLN A 314 22.71 19.74 22.66
C GLN A 314 23.22 18.35 23.11
N TRP A 315 22.31 17.42 23.34
CA TRP A 315 22.68 16.09 23.81
C TRP A 315 23.36 15.24 22.73
N VAL A 316 22.85 15.34 21.50
CA VAL A 316 23.42 14.67 20.32
C VAL A 316 24.80 15.23 19.99
N GLY A 317 25.01 16.54 20.09
CA GLY A 317 26.32 17.16 19.92
C GLY A 317 27.37 16.64 20.92
N GLN A 318 26.98 16.43 22.18
CA GLN A 318 27.87 15.86 23.20
C GLN A 318 28.21 14.38 22.92
N LEU A 319 27.25 13.58 22.48
CA LEU A 319 27.47 12.19 22.10
C LEU A 319 28.41 12.09 20.90
N PHE A 320 28.21 12.90 19.86
CA PHE A 320 29.08 12.96 18.68
C PHE A 320 30.52 13.38 19.03
N ASN A 321 30.69 14.34 19.91
CA ASN A 321 32.02 14.78 20.34
C ASN A 321 32.73 13.71 21.15
N ARG A 322 32.02 12.95 22.00
CA ARG A 322 32.57 11.81 22.73
C ARG A 322 33.02 10.68 21.81
N LEU A 323 32.21 10.34 20.81
CA LEU A 323 32.53 9.28 19.82
C LEU A 323 33.73 9.68 18.94
N LYS A 324 33.81 10.96 18.53
CA LYS A 324 35.01 11.48 17.82
C LYS A 324 36.29 11.47 18.65
N SER A 325 36.18 11.83 19.93
CA SER A 325 37.30 11.76 20.87
C SER A 325 37.79 10.31 21.08
N TRP A 326 36.86 9.37 21.13
CA TRP A 326 37.18 7.95 21.26
C TRP A 326 37.86 7.41 20.00
N ARG A 327 37.41 7.78 18.79
CA ARG A 327 38.07 7.44 17.51
C ARG A 327 39.53 7.92 17.45
N SER A 328 39.79 9.15 17.87
CA SER A 328 41.18 9.69 17.89
C SER A 328 42.08 8.95 18.85
N SER A 329 41.55 8.42 19.96
CA SER A 329 42.33 7.63 20.95
C SER A 329 42.67 6.23 20.44
N PHE A 330 41.91 5.66 19.51
CA PHE A 330 42.20 4.34 18.92
C PHE A 330 43.21 4.44 17.78
N SER A 331 43.19 5.51 16.99
CA SER A 331 44.16 5.68 15.89
C SER A 331 45.60 5.88 16.38
N VAL A 332 45.78 6.34 17.60
CA VAL A 332 47.10 6.53 18.22
C VAL A 332 47.71 5.20 18.77
N ARG A 333 46.86 4.18 19.03
CA ARG A 333 47.36 2.88 19.52
C ARG A 333 47.75 1.88 18.42
N SER A 334 47.32 2.09 17.17
CA SER A 334 47.68 1.22 16.04
C SER A 334 48.99 1.59 15.33
N SER A 335 49.67 2.66 15.76
CA SER A 335 50.99 3.06 15.24
C SER A 335 52.18 2.61 16.10
N PHE A 336 51.95 1.75 17.10
CA PHE A 336 52.98 1.13 17.92
C PHE A 336 52.73 -0.39 18.04
N SER A 337 52.94 -1.12 16.94
CA SER A 337 53.25 -2.55 16.95
C SER A 337 53.88 -2.98 15.64
#